data_472087eb2c3cc8a33ba5839752a300e9
#
_entry.id   472087eb2c3cc8a33ba5839752a300e9
#
_cell.length_a   1.000
_cell.length_b   1.000
_cell.length_c   1.000
_cell.angle_alpha   90.00
_cell.angle_beta   90.00
_cell.angle_gamma   90.00
#
_symmetry.space_group_name_H-M   'P 1'
#
loop_
_entity.id
_entity.type
_entity.pdbx_description
1 polymer ?
#
loop_
_entity_poly.entity_id
_entity_poly.type
_entity_poly.pdbx_seq_one_letter_code
_entity_poly.pdbx_strand_id
1 'polypeptide(L)'
;TLLASGFNPVPFRAGDPGATTATAAADGTAAADGTAAADGTAAGTARSNRAGGEAALFERALAASRAGSFAAALPLWDQVLELHPEDAAAWSNRGNVRLALGDAAGAIADQGQAMSRDPEHPDPHLNRGTAEEALGRWQAAAADYRWILERDPQDASALYNLGNVNGSLGDWPAARDCFAAAARARPGFAMARSSAALASFQLGELEEAERQLRALIRRYPLFADARAGLTALLWRRGASGEAESHWVAASGLDPRYRQPDWLLRVRRWPPEPVVALEQFLALAPQAAARPVGVTP
;
A
#
# COMPACT_ATOMS: atom_id res chain seq x y z
N THR A 1 -0.81 -9.40 11.29
CA THR A 1 -2.18 -9.74 10.82
C THR A 1 -2.74 -8.71 9.82
N LEU A 2 -2.28 -7.46 9.82
CA LEU A 2 -2.62 -6.43 8.84
C LEU A 2 -2.07 -6.73 7.43
N LEU A 3 -0.96 -7.46 7.30
CA LEU A 3 -0.42 -7.91 6.00
C LEU A 3 -1.33 -8.92 5.28
N ALA A 4 -2.16 -9.68 6.02
CA ALA A 4 -3.19 -10.55 5.44
C ALA A 4 -4.36 -9.75 4.88
N SER A 5 -4.41 -8.45 5.13
CA SER A 5 -5.54 -7.58 4.82
C SER A 5 -5.41 -6.79 3.52
N GLY A 6 -4.58 -7.20 2.55
CA GLY A 6 -4.45 -6.47 1.28
C GLY A 6 -3.86 -5.06 1.43
N PHE A 7 -3.35 -4.75 2.63
CA PHE A 7 -2.51 -3.62 2.89
C PHE A 7 -1.28 -3.75 2.00
N ASN A 8 -1.18 -2.92 0.99
CA ASN A 8 0.02 -2.81 0.17
C ASN A 8 0.88 -1.76 0.87
N PRO A 9 1.84 -2.17 1.73
CA PRO A 9 2.71 -1.19 2.36
C PRO A 9 3.40 -0.45 1.23
N VAL A 10 3.43 0.88 1.32
CA VAL A 10 4.32 1.68 0.48
C VAL A 10 5.69 1.04 0.61
N PRO A 11 6.36 0.71 -0.50
CA PRO A 11 7.66 0.07 -0.44
C PRO A 11 8.58 0.91 0.44
N PHE A 12 9.24 0.27 1.42
CA PHE A 12 10.27 0.93 2.22
C PHE A 12 11.27 1.58 1.27
N ARG A 13 11.27 2.90 1.19
CA ARG A 13 12.32 3.64 0.48
C ARG A 13 13.53 3.73 1.40
N ALA A 14 14.67 3.28 0.90
CA ALA A 14 15.95 3.68 1.44
C ALA A 14 16.04 5.20 1.23
N GLY A 15 16.14 5.96 2.30
CA GLY A 15 16.56 7.36 2.20
C GLY A 15 17.89 7.39 1.44
N ASP A 16 18.01 8.29 0.49
CA ASP A 16 19.25 8.47 -0.27
C ASP A 16 20.34 8.85 0.74
N PRO A 17 21.44 8.06 0.91
CA PRO A 17 22.50 8.37 1.86
C PRO A 17 23.37 9.56 1.42
N GLY A 18 22.91 10.36 0.43
CA GLY A 18 23.68 11.39 -0.28
C GLY A 18 23.38 12.83 0.09
N ALA A 19 22.55 13.15 1.07
CA ALA A 19 22.12 14.53 1.34
C ALA A 19 22.94 15.28 2.40
N THR A 20 24.14 14.81 2.76
CA THR A 20 25.07 15.61 3.58
C THR A 20 26.50 15.54 3.04
N THR A 21 26.72 16.08 1.85
CA THR A 21 28.05 16.52 1.46
C THR A 21 28.09 18.04 1.43
N ALA A 22 28.46 18.62 2.56
CA ALA A 22 28.96 19.98 2.59
C ALA A 22 30.19 20.07 1.71
N THR A 23 30.08 20.84 0.65
CA THR A 23 31.22 21.31 -0.18
C THR A 23 32.27 22.00 0.68
N ALA A 24 33.38 21.33 0.90
CA ALA A 24 34.62 22.00 1.26
C ALA A 24 35.48 22.07 0.01
N ALA A 25 35.55 23.27 -0.55
CA ALA A 25 36.48 23.61 -1.62
C ALA A 25 37.93 23.46 -1.12
N ALA A 26 38.72 22.75 -1.92
CA ALA A 26 40.16 22.72 -1.78
C ALA A 26 40.73 24.02 -2.34
N ASP A 27 41.62 24.68 -1.60
CA ASP A 27 42.70 25.43 -2.19
C ASP A 27 43.99 25.21 -1.40
N GLY A 28 45.04 25.09 -2.16
CA GLY A 28 46.26 24.44 -1.78
C GLY A 28 47.36 25.30 -1.16
N THR A 29 48.44 24.62 -0.99
CA THR A 29 49.86 24.95 -0.89
C THR A 29 50.51 25.05 0.48
N ALA A 30 51.49 24.18 0.59
CA ALA A 30 52.86 24.33 1.08
C ALA A 30 53.24 23.95 2.52
N ALA A 31 53.95 22.84 2.55
CA ALA A 31 55.24 22.59 3.19
C ALA A 31 55.45 22.60 4.71
N ALA A 32 55.85 21.41 5.17
CA ALA A 32 56.88 21.08 6.16
C ALA A 32 56.71 21.54 7.62
N ASP A 33 56.45 20.67 8.56
CA ASP A 33 57.49 20.04 9.38
C ASP A 33 56.87 18.96 10.29
N GLY A 34 57.64 17.92 10.55
CA GLY A 34 57.21 16.72 11.22
C GLY A 34 57.01 16.84 12.72
N THR A 35 56.40 15.74 13.25
CA THR A 35 56.17 15.37 14.64
C THR A 35 54.79 15.73 15.18
N ALA A 36 53.81 14.87 14.87
CA ALA A 36 52.64 14.46 15.72
C ALA A 36 51.69 13.54 14.96
N ALA A 37 52.14 12.34 14.56
CA ALA A 37 51.39 11.44 13.68
C ALA A 37 50.90 10.16 14.38
N ALA A 38 50.61 10.17 15.67
CA ALA A 38 50.16 8.97 16.38
C ALA A 38 48.73 9.08 16.97
N ASP A 39 48.20 10.28 17.19
CA ASP A 39 46.90 10.45 17.86
C ASP A 39 45.73 10.65 16.87
N GLY A 40 46.01 11.12 15.64
CA GLY A 40 44.99 11.36 14.61
C GLY A 40 44.49 10.08 13.93
N THR A 41 45.31 9.04 13.85
CA THR A 41 44.97 7.78 13.15
C THR A 41 44.00 6.89 13.98
N ALA A 42 44.19 6.83 15.30
CA ALA A 42 43.29 6.05 16.20
C ALA A 42 41.92 6.69 16.29
N ALA A 43 41.80 8.01 16.38
CA ALA A 43 40.56 8.74 16.41
C ALA A 43 39.85 8.68 15.03
N GLY A 44 40.56 8.70 13.93
CA GLY A 44 40.05 8.55 12.58
C GLY A 44 39.49 7.14 12.31
N THR A 45 40.25 6.10 12.71
CA THR A 45 39.79 4.70 12.62
C THR A 45 38.60 4.41 13.52
N ALA A 46 38.57 4.95 14.73
CA ALA A 46 37.43 4.78 15.65
C ALA A 46 36.16 5.48 15.11
N ARG A 47 36.27 6.66 14.49
CA ARG A 47 35.16 7.35 13.83
C ARG A 47 34.67 6.57 12.60
N SER A 48 35.57 6.08 11.76
CA SER A 48 35.21 5.27 10.58
C SER A 48 34.53 3.96 10.98
N ASN A 49 35.00 3.28 12.02
CA ASN A 49 34.37 2.05 12.52
C ASN A 49 33.00 2.32 13.15
N ARG A 50 32.83 3.45 13.82
CA ARG A 50 31.53 3.85 14.37
C ARG A 50 30.52 4.14 13.25
N ALA A 51 30.91 4.98 12.28
CA ALA A 51 30.06 5.28 11.13
C ALA A 51 29.70 4.02 10.33
N GLY A 52 30.63 3.08 10.15
CA GLY A 52 30.36 1.78 9.54
C GLY A 52 29.37 0.93 10.36
N GLY A 53 29.45 0.97 11.68
CA GLY A 53 28.50 0.29 12.58
C GLY A 53 27.09 0.89 12.54
N GLU A 54 26.99 2.22 12.48
CA GLU A 54 25.71 2.93 12.41
C GLU A 54 25.00 2.68 11.06
N ALA A 55 25.75 2.75 9.94
CA ALA A 55 25.23 2.39 8.62
C ALA A 55 24.77 0.93 8.57
N ALA A 56 25.53 0.00 9.15
CA ALA A 56 25.14 -1.41 9.21
C ALA A 56 23.89 -1.63 10.06
N LEU A 57 23.67 -0.85 11.13
CA LEU A 57 22.46 -0.90 11.94
C LEU A 57 21.23 -0.47 11.13
N PHE A 58 21.32 0.66 10.40
CA PHE A 58 20.24 1.13 9.53
C PHE A 58 19.88 0.09 8.47
N GLU A 59 20.87 -0.47 7.78
CA GLU A 59 20.64 -1.51 6.77
C GLU A 59 20.02 -2.77 7.35
N ARG A 60 20.37 -3.19 8.56
CA ARG A 60 19.76 -4.32 9.26
C ARG A 60 18.29 -4.03 9.58
N ALA A 61 17.97 -2.84 10.08
CA ALA A 61 16.60 -2.42 10.36
C ALA A 61 15.75 -2.43 9.09
N LEU A 62 16.31 -1.88 8.00
CA LEU A 62 15.65 -1.84 6.70
C LEU A 62 15.44 -3.26 6.12
N ALA A 63 16.45 -4.12 6.20
CA ALA A 63 16.35 -5.51 5.74
C ALA A 63 15.30 -6.31 6.52
N ALA A 64 15.25 -6.17 7.86
CA ALA A 64 14.23 -6.79 8.69
C ALA A 64 12.81 -6.30 8.34
N SER A 65 12.66 -4.99 8.08
CA SER A 65 11.40 -4.39 7.65
C SER A 65 10.95 -4.94 6.29
N ARG A 66 11.86 -4.99 5.31
CA ARG A 66 11.57 -5.54 3.96
C ARG A 66 11.23 -7.03 4.00
N ALA A 67 11.84 -7.78 4.91
CA ALA A 67 11.54 -9.19 5.13
C ALA A 67 10.21 -9.43 5.86
N GLY A 68 9.49 -8.38 6.28
CA GLY A 68 8.26 -8.49 7.07
C GLY A 68 8.49 -8.94 8.53
N SER A 69 9.74 -8.95 8.98
CA SER A 69 10.12 -9.30 10.36
C SER A 69 9.96 -8.10 11.30
N PHE A 70 8.74 -7.53 11.35
CA PHE A 70 8.46 -6.24 12.00
C PHE A 70 8.78 -6.22 13.49
N ALA A 71 8.52 -7.33 14.21
CA ALA A 71 8.86 -7.44 15.62
C ALA A 71 10.38 -7.37 15.87
N ALA A 72 11.19 -7.85 14.93
CA ALA A 72 12.64 -7.73 14.99
C ALA A 72 13.14 -6.37 14.48
N ALA A 73 12.43 -5.74 13.54
CA ALA A 73 12.80 -4.46 12.98
C ALA A 73 12.58 -3.30 13.96
N LEU A 74 11.53 -3.35 14.79
CA LEU A 74 11.18 -2.25 15.70
C LEU A 74 12.33 -1.86 16.64
N PRO A 75 12.94 -2.76 17.41
CA PRO A 75 14.05 -2.39 18.29
C PRO A 75 15.31 -1.93 17.53
N LEU A 76 15.49 -2.34 16.29
CA LEU A 76 16.60 -1.84 15.46
C LEU A 76 16.36 -0.38 15.06
N TRP A 77 15.13 -0.03 14.69
CA TRP A 77 14.75 1.36 14.43
C TRP A 77 14.83 2.24 15.68
N ASP A 78 14.49 1.71 16.85
CA ASP A 78 14.67 2.43 18.10
C ASP A 78 16.14 2.79 18.34
N GLN A 79 17.07 1.84 18.13
CA GLN A 79 18.50 2.07 18.23
C GLN A 79 19.02 3.09 17.17
N VAL A 80 18.49 3.03 15.92
CA VAL A 80 18.83 4.03 14.90
C VAL A 80 18.43 5.42 15.37
N LEU A 81 17.22 5.59 15.91
CA LEU A 81 16.69 6.87 16.36
C LEU A 81 17.32 7.39 17.66
N GLU A 82 17.85 6.50 18.50
CA GLU A 82 18.71 6.90 19.63
C GLU A 82 20.02 7.56 19.16
N LEU A 83 20.58 7.05 18.07
CA LEU A 83 21.82 7.57 17.49
C LEU A 83 21.57 8.78 16.57
N HIS A 84 20.47 8.76 15.82
CA HIS A 84 20.13 9.73 14.79
C HIS A 84 18.69 10.24 14.95
N PRO A 85 18.38 11.01 16.01
CA PRO A 85 17.02 11.49 16.30
C PRO A 85 16.49 12.47 15.23
N GLU A 86 17.36 13.03 14.39
CA GLU A 86 17.00 13.95 13.32
C GLU A 86 16.75 13.26 11.95
N ASP A 87 16.93 11.93 11.87
CA ASP A 87 16.73 11.20 10.63
C ASP A 87 15.21 11.01 10.34
N ALA A 88 14.68 11.81 9.42
CA ALA A 88 13.29 11.74 9.00
C ALA A 88 12.91 10.36 8.42
N ALA A 89 13.83 9.74 7.67
CA ALA A 89 13.59 8.43 7.07
C ALA A 89 13.49 7.33 8.14
N ALA A 90 14.32 7.39 9.19
CA ALA A 90 14.25 6.45 10.31
C ALA A 90 12.93 6.56 11.07
N TRP A 91 12.44 7.79 11.32
CA TRP A 91 11.11 8.01 11.91
C TRP A 91 10.01 7.42 11.02
N SER A 92 10.01 7.70 9.73
CA SER A 92 8.99 7.18 8.81
C SER A 92 9.03 5.65 8.72
N ASN A 93 10.21 5.04 8.65
CA ASN A 93 10.35 3.59 8.60
C ASN A 93 9.89 2.92 9.90
N ARG A 94 10.19 3.49 11.08
CA ARG A 94 9.67 2.98 12.35
C ARG A 94 8.14 3.09 12.40
N GLY A 95 7.58 4.19 11.94
CA GLY A 95 6.13 4.37 11.82
C GLY A 95 5.48 3.29 10.96
N ASN A 96 6.08 2.94 9.82
CA ASN A 96 5.59 1.86 8.97
C ASN A 96 5.65 0.49 9.67
N VAL A 97 6.71 0.22 10.42
CA VAL A 97 6.83 -0.99 11.24
C VAL A 97 5.77 -1.04 12.34
N ARG A 98 5.54 0.07 13.04
CA ARG A 98 4.48 0.18 14.06
C ARG A 98 3.11 -0.07 13.47
N LEU A 99 2.80 0.52 12.33
CA LEU A 99 1.52 0.29 11.64
C LEU A 99 1.34 -1.19 11.28
N ALA A 100 2.38 -1.84 10.76
CA ALA A 100 2.35 -3.27 10.44
C ALA A 100 2.14 -4.16 11.67
N LEU A 101 2.58 -3.72 12.85
CA LEU A 101 2.34 -4.38 14.14
C LEU A 101 0.97 -4.04 14.75
N GLY A 102 0.20 -3.13 14.14
CA GLY A 102 -1.12 -2.71 14.61
C GLY A 102 -1.12 -1.45 15.50
N ASP A 103 0.05 -0.85 15.75
CA ASP A 103 0.17 0.41 16.48
C ASP A 103 0.00 1.60 15.52
N ALA A 104 -1.23 1.83 15.10
CA ALA A 104 -1.56 2.95 14.22
C ALA A 104 -1.35 4.32 14.89
N ALA A 105 -1.57 4.43 16.20
CA ALA A 105 -1.35 5.68 16.92
C ALA A 105 0.14 6.04 17.01
N GLY A 106 0.99 5.07 17.31
CA GLY A 106 2.43 5.24 17.29
C GLY A 106 2.97 5.55 15.89
N ALA A 107 2.39 4.93 14.85
CA ALA A 107 2.73 5.22 13.46
C ALA A 107 2.43 6.68 13.10
N ILE A 108 1.25 7.19 13.46
CA ILE A 108 0.87 8.60 13.23
C ILE A 108 1.86 9.56 13.91
N ALA A 109 2.25 9.25 15.15
CA ALA A 109 3.21 10.07 15.88
C ALA A 109 4.59 10.07 15.20
N ASP A 110 5.08 8.91 14.76
CA ASP A 110 6.36 8.77 14.09
C ASP A 110 6.36 9.47 12.71
N GLN A 111 5.28 9.36 11.93
CA GLN A 111 5.15 10.11 10.68
C GLN A 111 5.11 11.62 10.93
N GLY A 112 4.48 12.09 12.01
CA GLY A 112 4.52 13.49 12.43
C GLY A 112 5.95 13.96 12.75
N GLN A 113 6.79 13.11 13.35
CA GLN A 113 8.21 13.40 13.57
C GLN A 113 8.99 13.47 12.25
N ALA A 114 8.72 12.55 11.32
CA ALA A 114 9.33 12.59 9.99
C ALA A 114 8.99 13.88 9.23
N MET A 115 7.70 14.27 9.22
CA MET A 115 7.23 15.50 8.58
C MET A 115 7.82 16.77 9.19
N SER A 116 8.07 16.80 10.51
CA SER A 116 8.70 17.97 11.15
C SER A 116 10.16 18.16 10.74
N ARG A 117 10.84 17.12 10.28
CA ARG A 117 12.24 17.11 9.87
C ARG A 117 12.43 17.27 8.36
N ASP A 118 11.49 16.70 7.60
CA ASP A 118 11.44 16.84 6.15
C ASP A 118 9.99 17.14 5.72
N PRO A 119 9.56 18.41 5.78
CA PRO A 119 8.16 18.79 5.57
C PRO A 119 7.71 18.69 4.11
N GLU A 120 8.62 18.63 3.16
CA GLU A 120 8.26 18.56 1.73
C GLU A 120 8.20 17.13 1.20
N HIS A 121 8.63 16.15 2.00
CA HIS A 121 8.64 14.75 1.56
C HIS A 121 7.22 14.13 1.59
N PRO A 122 6.72 13.55 0.48
CA PRO A 122 5.36 13.04 0.39
C PRO A 122 5.12 11.73 1.14
N ASP A 123 6.16 10.88 1.30
CA ASP A 123 5.98 9.55 1.89
C ASP A 123 5.44 9.57 3.33
N PRO A 124 5.89 10.47 4.25
CA PRO A 124 5.30 10.55 5.59
C PRO A 124 3.80 10.91 5.58
N HIS A 125 3.36 11.78 4.67
CA HIS A 125 1.94 12.06 4.48
C HIS A 125 1.17 10.84 4.00
N LEU A 126 1.69 10.12 2.98
CA LEU A 126 1.05 8.90 2.48
C LEU A 126 0.91 7.84 3.59
N ASN A 127 1.98 7.66 4.38
CA ASN A 127 2.03 6.69 5.46
C ASN A 127 1.11 7.09 6.62
N ARG A 128 1.09 8.39 7.00
CA ARG A 128 0.18 8.89 8.04
C ARG A 128 -1.27 8.72 7.63
N GLY A 129 -1.62 9.10 6.41
CA GLY A 129 -2.96 8.88 5.86
C GLY A 129 -3.39 7.42 5.95
N THR A 130 -2.51 6.47 5.64
CA THR A 130 -2.78 5.04 5.78
C THR A 130 -2.99 4.63 7.26
N ALA A 131 -2.24 5.20 8.19
CA ALA A 131 -2.41 4.93 9.62
C ALA A 131 -3.71 5.56 10.16
N GLU A 132 -4.09 6.74 9.68
CA GLU A 132 -5.39 7.37 10.00
C GLU A 132 -6.57 6.54 9.46
N GLU A 133 -6.46 5.95 8.26
CA GLU A 133 -7.44 5.02 7.72
C GLU A 133 -7.61 3.78 8.62
N ALA A 134 -6.51 3.24 9.17
CA ALA A 134 -6.56 2.09 10.07
C ALA A 134 -7.35 2.38 11.36
N LEU A 135 -7.44 3.67 11.76
CA LEU A 135 -8.26 4.14 12.88
C LEU A 135 -9.65 4.64 12.46
N GLY A 136 -10.01 4.54 11.18
CA GLY A 136 -11.28 5.06 10.65
C GLY A 136 -11.37 6.60 10.61
N ARG A 137 -10.25 7.29 10.68
CA ARG A 137 -10.18 8.76 10.66
C ARG A 137 -10.10 9.27 9.22
N TRP A 138 -11.19 9.03 8.47
CA TRP A 138 -11.24 9.23 7.02
C TRP A 138 -10.89 10.65 6.57
N GLN A 139 -11.36 11.68 7.30
CA GLN A 139 -11.11 13.08 6.96
C GLN A 139 -9.63 13.46 7.12
N ALA A 140 -8.97 12.94 8.16
CA ALA A 140 -7.55 13.16 8.38
C ALA A 140 -6.71 12.47 7.27
N ALA A 141 -7.03 11.22 6.94
CA ALA A 141 -6.40 10.52 5.84
C ALA A 141 -6.57 11.26 4.50
N ALA A 142 -7.79 11.74 4.21
CA ALA A 142 -8.06 12.51 2.99
C ALA A 142 -7.25 13.82 2.94
N ALA A 143 -7.03 14.48 4.07
CA ALA A 143 -6.22 15.70 4.13
C ALA A 143 -4.76 15.42 3.73
N ASP A 144 -4.18 14.33 4.21
CA ASP A 144 -2.82 13.92 3.85
C ASP A 144 -2.70 13.58 2.35
N TYR A 145 -3.65 12.81 1.81
CA TYR A 145 -3.61 12.48 0.38
C TYR A 145 -3.82 13.69 -0.52
N ARG A 146 -4.68 14.65 -0.13
CA ARG A 146 -4.85 15.91 -0.85
C ARG A 146 -3.60 16.77 -0.82
N TRP A 147 -2.90 16.81 0.32
CA TRP A 147 -1.63 17.53 0.43
C TRP A 147 -0.60 17.02 -0.61
N ILE A 148 -0.54 15.69 -0.84
CA ILE A 148 0.30 15.10 -1.88
C ILE A 148 -0.19 15.53 -3.27
N LEU A 149 -1.50 15.44 -3.52
CA LEU A 149 -2.09 15.71 -4.84
C LEU A 149 -2.06 17.20 -5.22
N GLU A 150 -1.94 18.10 -4.27
CA GLU A 150 -1.68 19.53 -4.52
C GLU A 150 -0.28 19.75 -5.11
N ARG A 151 0.69 18.88 -4.85
CA ARG A 151 2.07 18.93 -5.32
C ARG A 151 2.32 18.04 -6.53
N ASP A 152 1.78 16.84 -6.51
CA ASP A 152 1.78 15.91 -7.64
C ASP A 152 0.34 15.40 -7.92
N PRO A 153 -0.42 16.07 -8.79
CA PRO A 153 -1.78 15.67 -9.14
C PRO A 153 -1.88 14.28 -9.81
N GLN A 154 -0.74 13.68 -10.17
CA GLN A 154 -0.68 12.35 -10.78
C GLN A 154 -0.08 11.28 -9.86
N ASP A 155 0.12 11.56 -8.57
CA ASP A 155 0.54 10.49 -7.66
C ASP A 155 -0.52 9.39 -7.59
N ALA A 156 -0.21 8.25 -8.21
CA ALA A 156 -1.14 7.15 -8.35
C ALA A 156 -1.49 6.49 -7.01
N SER A 157 -0.62 6.58 -6.01
CA SER A 157 -0.84 6.00 -4.68
C SER A 157 -1.77 6.88 -3.86
N ALA A 158 -1.55 8.19 -3.87
CA ALA A 158 -2.42 9.15 -3.19
C ALA A 158 -3.83 9.17 -3.83
N LEU A 159 -3.92 9.14 -5.16
CA LEU A 159 -5.20 9.02 -5.88
C LEU A 159 -5.96 7.74 -5.49
N TYR A 160 -5.27 6.60 -5.45
CA TYR A 160 -5.88 5.32 -5.10
C TYR A 160 -6.38 5.30 -3.65
N ASN A 161 -5.57 5.79 -2.72
CA ASN A 161 -5.92 5.84 -1.31
C ASN A 161 -7.05 6.86 -1.04
N LEU A 162 -7.04 8.02 -1.72
CA LEU A 162 -8.17 8.96 -1.65
C LEU A 162 -9.45 8.33 -2.19
N GLY A 163 -9.36 7.50 -3.24
CA GLY A 163 -10.47 6.70 -3.73
C GLY A 163 -11.02 5.73 -2.68
N ASN A 164 -10.15 5.06 -1.92
CA ASN A 164 -10.54 4.19 -0.81
C ASN A 164 -11.26 4.96 0.30
N VAL A 165 -10.75 6.15 0.64
CA VAL A 165 -11.38 7.01 1.65
C VAL A 165 -12.75 7.49 1.20
N ASN A 166 -12.89 7.96 -0.05
CA ASN A 166 -14.18 8.39 -0.59
C ASN A 166 -15.19 7.23 -0.59
N GLY A 167 -14.77 6.02 -0.97
CA GLY A 167 -15.61 4.82 -0.88
C GLY A 167 -16.03 4.49 0.56
N SER A 168 -15.13 4.62 1.52
CA SER A 168 -15.44 4.43 2.95
C SER A 168 -16.43 5.47 3.50
N LEU A 169 -16.44 6.67 2.90
CA LEU A 169 -17.41 7.73 3.19
C LEU A 169 -18.72 7.59 2.40
N GLY A 170 -18.83 6.62 1.48
CA GLY A 170 -19.98 6.39 0.63
C GLY A 170 -20.05 7.28 -0.61
N ASP A 171 -19.03 8.12 -0.85
CA ASP A 171 -18.94 8.96 -2.06
C ASP A 171 -18.36 8.14 -3.23
N TRP A 172 -19.19 7.26 -3.78
CA TRP A 172 -18.79 6.37 -4.86
C TRP A 172 -18.47 7.08 -6.18
N PRO A 173 -19.14 8.18 -6.56
CA PRO A 173 -18.72 8.98 -7.72
C PRO A 173 -17.28 9.48 -7.58
N ALA A 174 -16.93 10.12 -6.47
CA ALA A 174 -15.58 10.60 -6.22
C ALA A 174 -14.57 9.44 -6.10
N ALA A 175 -14.95 8.31 -5.48
CA ALA A 175 -14.11 7.12 -5.40
C ALA A 175 -13.77 6.58 -6.79
N ARG A 176 -14.78 6.40 -7.67
CA ARG A 176 -14.60 5.96 -9.06
C ARG A 176 -13.62 6.86 -9.81
N ASP A 177 -13.81 8.18 -9.71
CA ASP A 177 -13.00 9.16 -10.43
C ASP A 177 -11.54 9.13 -9.94
N CYS A 178 -11.31 9.01 -8.63
CA CYS A 178 -9.99 8.83 -8.04
C CYS A 178 -9.31 7.53 -8.50
N PHE A 179 -10.00 6.40 -8.47
CA PHE A 179 -9.47 5.13 -8.95
C PHE A 179 -9.14 5.17 -10.45
N ALA A 180 -10.00 5.78 -11.26
CA ALA A 180 -9.76 5.96 -12.68
C ALA A 180 -8.55 6.86 -12.95
N ALA A 181 -8.38 7.94 -12.16
CA ALA A 181 -7.20 8.80 -12.24
C ALA A 181 -5.92 8.05 -11.85
N ALA A 182 -5.93 7.27 -10.76
CA ALA A 182 -4.81 6.41 -10.36
C ALA A 182 -4.42 5.41 -11.46
N ALA A 183 -5.41 4.80 -12.12
CA ALA A 183 -5.20 3.87 -13.21
C ALA A 183 -4.63 4.54 -14.49
N ARG A 184 -4.95 5.81 -14.73
CA ARG A 184 -4.34 6.61 -15.81
C ARG A 184 -2.91 7.02 -15.47
N ALA A 185 -2.68 7.48 -14.24
CA ALA A 185 -1.36 7.89 -13.75
C ALA A 185 -0.35 6.72 -13.75
N ARG A 186 -0.81 5.50 -13.45
CA ARG A 186 0.01 4.28 -13.49
C ARG A 186 -0.65 3.20 -14.33
N PRO A 187 -0.33 3.08 -15.64
CA PRO A 187 -1.02 2.16 -16.57
C PRO A 187 -1.02 0.68 -16.19
N GLY A 188 -0.05 0.22 -15.40
CA GLY A 188 0.02 -1.14 -14.86
C GLY A 188 -0.78 -1.36 -13.57
N PHE A 189 -1.44 -0.35 -13.03
CA PHE A 189 -2.16 -0.45 -11.75
C PHE A 189 -3.52 -1.16 -11.91
N ALA A 190 -3.46 -2.48 -12.08
CA ALA A 190 -4.64 -3.31 -12.31
C ALA A 190 -5.68 -3.18 -11.18
N MET A 191 -5.21 -3.03 -9.92
CA MET A 191 -6.07 -2.86 -8.75
C MET A 191 -6.92 -1.59 -8.85
N ALA A 192 -6.33 -0.47 -9.23
CA ALA A 192 -7.06 0.79 -9.40
C ALA A 192 -8.13 0.69 -10.49
N ARG A 193 -7.82 -0.02 -11.60
CA ARG A 193 -8.80 -0.28 -12.66
C ARG A 193 -9.95 -1.15 -12.18
N SER A 194 -9.67 -2.17 -11.37
CA SER A 194 -10.71 -3.03 -10.81
C SER A 194 -11.59 -2.26 -9.83
N SER A 195 -10.98 -1.46 -8.95
CA SER A 195 -11.73 -0.62 -8.01
C SER A 195 -12.61 0.41 -8.71
N ALA A 196 -12.14 1.01 -9.82
CA ALA A 196 -12.95 1.90 -10.65
C ALA A 196 -14.17 1.17 -11.25
N ALA A 197 -13.95 -0.03 -11.82
CA ALA A 197 -15.03 -0.83 -12.39
C ALA A 197 -16.07 -1.27 -11.33
N LEU A 198 -15.61 -1.64 -10.14
CA LEU A 198 -16.49 -1.99 -9.04
C LEU A 198 -17.27 -0.78 -8.50
N ALA A 199 -16.65 0.40 -8.48
CA ALA A 199 -17.34 1.64 -8.14
C ALA A 199 -18.41 2.00 -9.21
N SER A 200 -18.12 1.80 -10.50
CA SER A 200 -19.12 1.91 -11.57
C SER A 200 -20.27 0.91 -11.38
N PHE A 201 -19.98 -0.34 -10.96
CA PHE A 201 -21.03 -1.30 -10.60
C PHE A 201 -21.90 -0.79 -9.45
N GLN A 202 -21.29 -0.26 -8.39
CA GLN A 202 -22.01 0.34 -7.25
C GLN A 202 -22.96 1.46 -7.68
N LEU A 203 -22.58 2.22 -8.70
CA LEU A 203 -23.36 3.33 -9.25
C LEU A 203 -24.43 2.87 -10.26
N GLY A 204 -24.53 1.56 -10.53
CA GLY A 204 -25.49 1.00 -11.51
C GLY A 204 -25.04 1.13 -12.97
N GLU A 205 -23.80 1.56 -13.23
CA GLU A 205 -23.20 1.69 -14.57
C GLU A 205 -22.71 0.31 -15.06
N LEU A 206 -23.63 -0.67 -15.15
CA LEU A 206 -23.28 -2.08 -15.31
C LEU A 206 -22.56 -2.39 -16.62
N GLU A 207 -22.95 -1.74 -17.73
CA GLU A 207 -22.31 -1.93 -19.05
C GLU A 207 -20.85 -1.45 -19.05
N GLU A 208 -20.58 -0.32 -18.40
CA GLU A 208 -19.24 0.22 -18.26
C GLU A 208 -18.37 -0.67 -17.38
N ALA A 209 -18.88 -1.05 -16.23
CA ALA A 209 -18.22 -1.96 -15.29
C ALA A 209 -17.86 -3.30 -15.98
N GLU A 210 -18.78 -3.88 -16.75
CA GLU A 210 -18.55 -5.11 -17.49
C GLU A 210 -17.42 -4.95 -18.53
N ARG A 211 -17.46 -3.87 -19.33
CA ARG A 211 -16.42 -3.60 -20.33
C ARG A 211 -15.02 -3.53 -19.68
N GLN A 212 -14.93 -2.82 -18.55
CA GLN A 212 -13.67 -2.63 -17.82
C GLN A 212 -13.17 -3.94 -17.22
N LEU A 213 -14.01 -4.72 -16.55
CA LEU A 213 -13.64 -6.00 -15.96
C LEU A 213 -13.21 -7.03 -17.03
N ARG A 214 -13.93 -7.11 -18.15
CA ARG A 214 -13.55 -7.97 -19.28
C ARG A 214 -12.21 -7.53 -19.90
N ALA A 215 -11.97 -6.23 -20.00
CA ALA A 215 -10.68 -5.71 -20.50
C ALA A 215 -9.53 -6.05 -19.56
N LEU A 216 -9.75 -5.98 -18.24
CA LEU A 216 -8.79 -6.41 -17.23
C LEU A 216 -8.45 -7.90 -17.32
N ILE A 217 -9.47 -8.76 -17.45
CA ILE A 217 -9.28 -10.21 -17.56
C ILE A 217 -8.53 -10.57 -18.86
N ARG A 218 -8.79 -9.89 -19.97
CA ARG A 218 -8.01 -10.10 -21.21
C ARG A 218 -6.54 -9.76 -21.04
N ARG A 219 -6.24 -8.69 -20.31
CA ARG A 219 -4.86 -8.25 -20.08
C ARG A 219 -4.16 -9.03 -18.97
N TYR A 220 -4.90 -9.40 -17.93
CA TYR A 220 -4.41 -10.09 -16.73
C TYR A 220 -5.29 -11.31 -16.44
N PRO A 221 -5.10 -12.43 -17.16
CA PRO A 221 -6.00 -13.60 -17.05
C PRO A 221 -6.06 -14.24 -15.66
N LEU A 222 -5.00 -14.06 -14.85
CA LEU A 222 -4.90 -14.61 -13.49
C LEU A 222 -5.26 -13.58 -12.41
N PHE A 223 -5.93 -12.49 -12.77
CA PHE A 223 -6.32 -11.47 -11.80
C PHE A 223 -7.68 -11.82 -11.17
N ALA A 224 -7.63 -12.44 -9.99
CA ALA A 224 -8.81 -12.95 -9.27
C ALA A 224 -9.86 -11.87 -8.99
N ASP A 225 -9.43 -10.65 -8.65
CA ASP A 225 -10.31 -9.52 -8.32
C ASP A 225 -11.28 -9.19 -9.49
N ALA A 226 -10.75 -9.05 -10.70
CA ALA A 226 -11.58 -8.77 -11.87
C ALA A 226 -12.53 -9.94 -12.21
N ARG A 227 -12.08 -11.19 -12.01
CA ARG A 227 -12.93 -12.37 -12.25
C ARG A 227 -14.07 -12.46 -11.26
N ALA A 228 -13.80 -12.27 -9.97
CA ALA A 228 -14.80 -12.25 -8.93
C ALA A 228 -15.80 -11.08 -9.12
N GLY A 229 -15.28 -9.89 -9.46
CA GLY A 229 -16.11 -8.74 -9.78
C GLY A 229 -17.02 -8.98 -10.99
N LEU A 230 -16.49 -9.60 -12.03
CA LEU A 230 -17.31 -9.97 -13.22
C LEU A 230 -18.33 -11.06 -12.88
N THR A 231 -18.01 -12.02 -12.00
CA THR A 231 -18.99 -13.00 -11.49
C THR A 231 -20.17 -12.30 -10.85
N ALA A 232 -19.94 -11.38 -9.93
CA ALA A 232 -20.98 -10.62 -9.25
C ALA A 232 -21.85 -9.82 -10.24
N LEU A 233 -21.21 -9.18 -11.22
CA LEU A 233 -21.91 -8.37 -12.21
C LEU A 233 -22.76 -9.24 -13.15
N LEU A 234 -22.23 -10.34 -13.67
CA LEU A 234 -22.95 -11.27 -14.54
C LEU A 234 -24.13 -11.92 -13.84
N TRP A 235 -23.95 -12.27 -12.56
CA TRP A 235 -25.05 -12.72 -11.71
C TRP A 235 -26.17 -11.68 -11.62
N ARG A 236 -25.82 -10.44 -11.33
CA ARG A 236 -26.79 -9.32 -11.28
C ARG A 236 -27.54 -9.13 -12.59
N ARG A 237 -26.93 -9.46 -13.74
CA ARG A 237 -27.54 -9.41 -15.07
C ARG A 237 -28.26 -10.68 -15.49
N GLY A 238 -28.30 -11.72 -14.65
CA GLY A 238 -28.97 -13.00 -14.94
C GLY A 238 -28.17 -13.94 -15.83
N ALA A 239 -26.89 -13.66 -16.11
CA ALA A 239 -26.00 -14.49 -16.94
C ALA A 239 -25.30 -15.56 -16.09
N SER A 240 -26.07 -16.45 -15.43
CA SER A 240 -25.61 -17.39 -14.40
C SER A 240 -24.52 -18.33 -14.88
N GLY A 241 -24.64 -18.93 -16.08
CA GLY A 241 -23.64 -19.88 -16.59
C GLY A 241 -22.26 -19.24 -16.86
N GLU A 242 -22.25 -17.99 -17.31
CA GLU A 242 -20.99 -17.25 -17.50
C GLU A 242 -20.41 -16.84 -16.14
N ALA A 243 -21.26 -16.42 -15.17
CA ALA A 243 -20.86 -16.11 -13.82
C ALA A 243 -20.16 -17.32 -13.15
N GLU A 244 -20.73 -18.54 -13.28
CA GLU A 244 -20.11 -19.77 -12.77
C GLU A 244 -18.71 -20.02 -13.34
N SER A 245 -18.54 -19.83 -14.65
CA SER A 245 -17.25 -20.02 -15.32
C SER A 245 -16.18 -19.06 -14.77
N HIS A 246 -16.53 -17.78 -14.56
CA HIS A 246 -15.61 -16.81 -13.97
C HIS A 246 -15.35 -17.08 -12.50
N TRP A 247 -16.35 -17.57 -11.75
CA TRP A 247 -16.21 -17.93 -10.35
C TRP A 247 -15.24 -19.08 -10.11
N VAL A 248 -15.34 -20.15 -10.91
CA VAL A 248 -14.41 -21.28 -10.81
C VAL A 248 -12.98 -20.81 -10.91
N ALA A 249 -12.68 -19.93 -11.88
CA ALA A 249 -11.36 -19.37 -12.04
C ALA A 249 -10.97 -18.43 -10.87
N ALA A 250 -11.89 -17.55 -10.41
CA ALA A 250 -11.60 -16.62 -9.32
C ALA A 250 -11.29 -17.34 -8.02
N SER A 251 -12.15 -18.29 -7.62
CA SER A 251 -12.02 -19.05 -6.36
C SER A 251 -10.83 -19.99 -6.35
N GLY A 252 -10.40 -20.48 -7.52
CA GLY A 252 -9.19 -21.28 -7.67
C GLY A 252 -7.92 -20.44 -7.54
N LEU A 253 -7.96 -19.17 -7.94
CA LEU A 253 -6.84 -18.25 -7.81
C LEU A 253 -6.69 -17.70 -6.38
N ASP A 254 -7.81 -17.37 -5.73
CA ASP A 254 -7.82 -16.87 -4.36
C ASP A 254 -9.14 -17.20 -3.65
N PRO A 255 -9.15 -18.19 -2.73
CA PRO A 255 -10.36 -18.62 -2.04
C PRO A 255 -10.95 -17.56 -1.08
N ARG A 256 -10.21 -16.50 -0.74
CA ARG A 256 -10.69 -15.43 0.16
C ARG A 256 -11.84 -14.64 -0.43
N TYR A 257 -12.03 -14.65 -1.76
CA TYR A 257 -13.19 -14.01 -2.42
C TYR A 257 -14.54 -14.62 -2.01
N ARG A 258 -14.55 -15.74 -1.28
CA ARG A 258 -15.75 -16.32 -0.66
C ARG A 258 -16.17 -15.60 0.63
N GLN A 259 -15.38 -14.69 1.16
CA GLN A 259 -15.54 -14.08 2.48
C GLN A 259 -16.04 -12.64 2.33
N PRO A 260 -17.32 -12.33 2.57
CA PRO A 260 -17.87 -10.98 2.43
C PRO A 260 -17.17 -9.94 3.30
N ASP A 261 -16.89 -10.29 4.56
CA ASP A 261 -16.15 -9.40 5.46
C ASP A 261 -14.77 -9.04 4.95
N TRP A 262 -14.08 -9.99 4.32
CA TRP A 262 -12.79 -9.74 3.70
C TRP A 262 -12.92 -8.82 2.49
N LEU A 263 -13.94 -9.00 1.67
CA LEU A 263 -14.22 -8.12 0.52
C LEU A 263 -14.50 -6.69 0.96
N LEU A 264 -15.35 -6.50 1.97
CA LEU A 264 -15.74 -5.19 2.47
C LEU A 264 -14.57 -4.49 3.21
N ARG A 265 -13.94 -5.20 4.15
CA ARG A 265 -12.98 -4.57 5.08
C ARG A 265 -11.56 -4.53 4.55
N VAL A 266 -11.19 -5.52 3.75
CA VAL A 266 -9.81 -5.71 3.29
C VAL A 266 -9.64 -5.29 1.83
N ARG A 267 -10.48 -5.84 0.95
CA ARG A 267 -10.48 -5.47 -0.46
C ARG A 267 -11.17 -4.15 -0.72
N ARG A 268 -11.97 -3.68 0.25
CA ARG A 268 -12.76 -2.45 0.17
C ARG A 268 -13.66 -2.40 -1.06
N TRP A 269 -14.25 -3.53 -1.37
CA TRP A 269 -15.25 -3.59 -2.41
C TRP A 269 -16.47 -2.77 -2.01
N PRO A 270 -17.14 -2.12 -2.97
CA PRO A 270 -18.45 -1.51 -2.74
C PRO A 270 -19.49 -2.53 -2.29
N PRO A 271 -20.52 -2.11 -1.54
CA PRO A 271 -21.56 -3.02 -1.03
C PRO A 271 -22.31 -3.78 -2.10
N GLU A 272 -22.79 -3.13 -3.19
CA GLU A 272 -23.60 -3.79 -4.23
C GLU A 272 -22.89 -4.97 -4.92
N PRO A 273 -21.61 -4.85 -5.37
CA PRO A 273 -20.86 -6.01 -5.86
C PRO A 273 -20.73 -7.13 -4.84
N VAL A 274 -20.56 -6.81 -3.54
CA VAL A 274 -20.46 -7.83 -2.49
C VAL A 274 -21.79 -8.57 -2.32
N VAL A 275 -22.91 -7.84 -2.20
CA VAL A 275 -24.26 -8.43 -2.11
C VAL A 275 -24.55 -9.32 -3.32
N ALA A 276 -24.22 -8.88 -4.53
CA ALA A 276 -24.43 -9.67 -5.72
C ALA A 276 -23.61 -10.98 -5.72
N LEU A 277 -22.36 -10.92 -5.23
CA LEU A 277 -21.52 -12.11 -5.11
C LEU A 277 -22.04 -13.07 -4.02
N GLU A 278 -22.51 -12.56 -2.89
CA GLU A 278 -23.12 -13.37 -1.83
C GLU A 278 -24.36 -14.09 -2.33
N GLN A 279 -25.24 -13.40 -3.06
CA GLN A 279 -26.43 -14.01 -3.67
C GLN A 279 -26.07 -15.14 -4.65
N PHE A 280 -25.03 -14.92 -5.48
CA PHE A 280 -24.49 -15.96 -6.35
C PHE A 280 -24.02 -17.17 -5.52
N LEU A 281 -23.20 -16.94 -4.49
CA LEU A 281 -22.63 -17.99 -3.65
C LEU A 281 -23.69 -18.79 -2.87
N ALA A 282 -24.76 -18.15 -2.47
CA ALA A 282 -25.87 -18.81 -1.76
C ALA A 282 -26.63 -19.83 -2.64
N LEU A 283 -26.66 -19.63 -3.96
CA LEU A 283 -27.40 -20.48 -4.91
C LEU A 283 -26.50 -21.46 -5.68
N ALA A 284 -25.20 -21.21 -5.75
CA ALA A 284 -24.24 -22.09 -6.43
C ALA A 284 -24.19 -23.54 -5.86
N PRO A 285 -24.36 -23.81 -4.54
CA PRO A 285 -24.39 -25.16 -4.01
C PRO A 285 -25.58 -26.00 -4.47
N GLN A 286 -26.71 -25.37 -4.83
CA GLN A 286 -27.92 -26.10 -5.28
C GLN A 286 -27.78 -26.66 -6.71
N ALA A 287 -26.95 -26.08 -7.54
CA ALA A 287 -26.72 -26.57 -8.91
C ALA A 287 -25.82 -27.83 -8.94
N ALA A 288 -24.87 -27.94 -7.99
CA ALA A 288 -23.98 -29.09 -7.87
C ALA A 288 -24.66 -30.33 -7.22
N ALA A 289 -25.81 -30.16 -6.57
CA ALA A 289 -26.55 -31.22 -5.90
C ALA A 289 -27.65 -31.86 -6.78
N ARG A 290 -27.81 -31.48 -8.05
CA ARG A 290 -28.73 -32.18 -8.95
C ARG A 290 -28.12 -33.53 -9.34
N PRO A 291 -28.69 -34.66 -8.90
CA PRO A 291 -28.25 -35.96 -9.37
C PRO A 291 -28.50 -36.01 -10.88
N VAL A 292 -27.49 -36.41 -11.62
CA VAL A 292 -27.66 -36.80 -13.03
C VAL A 292 -28.70 -37.90 -13.03
N GLY A 293 -29.91 -37.57 -13.52
CA GLY A 293 -30.98 -38.51 -13.60
C GLY A 293 -30.55 -39.72 -14.44
N VAL A 294 -30.45 -40.84 -13.78
CA VAL A 294 -30.41 -42.13 -14.46
C VAL A 294 -31.80 -42.30 -15.07
N THR A 295 -31.89 -42.11 -16.36
CA THR A 295 -33.06 -42.50 -17.15
C THR A 295 -32.99 -44.00 -17.32
N PRO A 296 -34.11 -44.75 -17.10
CA PRO A 296 -34.15 -46.18 -17.20
C PRO A 296 -34.04 -46.70 -18.65
#